data_49c9ee3c25d2be03877d260421b35d13
#
_entry.id   49c9ee3c25d2be03877d260421b35d13
#
_cell.length_a   1.000
_cell.length_b   1.000
_cell.length_c   1.000
_cell.angle_alpha   90.00
_cell.angle_beta   90.00
_cell.angle_gamma   90.00
#
_symmetry.space_group_name_H-M   'P 1'
#
loop_
_entity.id
_entity.type
_entity.pdbx_description
1 polymer ?
#
loop_
_entity_poly.entity_id
_entity_poly.type
_entity_poly.pdbx_seq_one_letter_code
_entity_poly.pdbx_strand_id
1 'polypeptide(L)'
;MSNNGITEPMTYRIFIDGGVGTTGLRVHERLESHPAANAVVLDDDLRKDSNARRAMMAESDITILCLPDDAARESAALADELGARVIDASSAHRTAEGWVYGFAELTDDAAGKIATAQRITNPGCFPTGFLA
;
A
#
# COMPACT_ATOMS: atom_id res chain seq x y z
N MET A 1 -14.51 -28.09 -4.96
CA MET A 1 -13.75 -28.38 -3.75
C MET A 1 -14.61 -28.16 -2.52
N SER A 2 -14.62 -29.09 -1.66
CA SER A 2 -15.39 -28.96 -0.41
C SER A 2 -14.46 -28.63 0.75
N ASN A 3 -14.83 -27.68 1.55
CA ASN A 3 -14.11 -27.35 2.77
C ASN A 3 -14.92 -27.76 4.02
N ASN A 4 -15.90 -28.64 3.86
CA ASN A 4 -16.72 -29.17 4.93
C ASN A 4 -17.47 -28.09 5.75
N GLY A 5 -17.87 -27.01 5.08
CA GLY A 5 -18.54 -25.91 5.74
C GLY A 5 -17.62 -24.95 6.48
N ILE A 6 -16.32 -25.19 6.47
CA ILE A 6 -15.33 -24.29 7.05
C ILE A 6 -14.82 -23.36 5.95
N THR A 7 -15.00 -22.07 6.15
CA THR A 7 -14.46 -21.06 5.24
C THR A 7 -13.09 -20.65 5.70
N GLU A 8 -12.09 -20.83 4.85
CA GLU A 8 -10.74 -20.33 5.14
C GLU A 8 -10.76 -18.79 5.21
N PRO A 9 -10.02 -18.19 6.16
CA PRO A 9 -9.94 -16.73 6.21
C PRO A 9 -9.37 -16.20 4.91
N MET A 10 -9.97 -15.14 4.38
CA MET A 10 -9.38 -14.43 3.24
C MET A 10 -8.08 -13.78 3.66
N THR A 11 -7.04 -14.02 2.87
CA THR A 11 -5.76 -13.34 3.03
C THR A 11 -5.51 -12.46 1.82
N TYR A 12 -4.93 -11.29 2.08
CA TYR A 12 -4.58 -10.31 1.05
C TYR A 12 -3.08 -10.30 0.87
N ARG A 13 -2.64 -10.40 -0.36
CA ARG A 13 -1.24 -10.27 -0.70
C ARG A 13 -0.90 -8.80 -0.81
N ILE A 14 0.02 -8.34 0.01
CA ILE A 14 0.39 -6.93 0.12
C ILE A 14 1.86 -6.80 -0.24
N PHE A 15 2.15 -6.13 -1.36
CA PHE A 15 3.51 -5.85 -1.76
C PHE A 15 3.99 -4.56 -1.11
N ILE A 16 5.13 -4.61 -0.43
CA ILE A 16 5.78 -3.42 0.15
C ILE A 16 6.92 -3.04 -0.77
N ASP A 17 6.73 -1.97 -1.55
CA ASP A 17 7.78 -1.41 -2.38
C ASP A 17 8.61 -0.46 -1.53
N GLY A 18 9.90 -0.74 -1.41
CA GLY A 18 10.77 -0.04 -0.47
C GLY A 18 10.85 -0.70 0.91
N GLY A 19 10.63 -2.00 0.99
CA GLY A 19 10.57 -2.74 2.25
C GLY A 19 11.87 -2.76 3.07
N VAL A 20 12.99 -2.34 2.50
CA VAL A 20 14.29 -2.31 3.21
C VAL A 20 14.51 -1.03 4.00
N GLY A 21 13.73 0.03 3.77
CA GLY A 21 13.83 1.27 4.52
C GLY A 21 13.14 1.18 5.89
N THR A 22 13.34 2.19 6.73
CA THR A 22 12.77 2.22 8.09
C THR A 22 11.24 2.09 8.08
N THR A 23 10.57 2.86 7.24
CA THR A 23 9.11 2.80 7.12
C THR A 23 8.66 1.44 6.59
N GLY A 24 9.33 0.92 5.56
CA GLY A 24 8.99 -0.38 4.98
C GLY A 24 9.15 -1.53 5.97
N LEU A 25 10.20 -1.52 6.76
CA LEU A 25 10.42 -2.53 7.79
C LEU A 25 9.31 -2.50 8.85
N ARG A 26 8.89 -1.32 9.28
CA ARG A 26 7.82 -1.17 10.26
C ARG A 26 6.48 -1.64 9.71
N VAL A 27 6.19 -1.30 8.48
CA VAL A 27 4.97 -1.77 7.81
C VAL A 27 4.98 -3.29 7.71
N HIS A 28 6.10 -3.87 7.32
CA HIS A 28 6.26 -5.31 7.21
C HIS A 28 6.00 -6.00 8.55
N GLU A 29 6.61 -5.51 9.62
CA GLU A 29 6.42 -6.03 10.98
C GLU A 29 4.95 -6.00 11.42
N ARG A 30 4.28 -4.88 11.16
CA ARG A 30 2.87 -4.72 11.50
C ARG A 30 1.98 -5.70 10.74
N LEU A 31 2.25 -5.90 9.46
CA LEU A 31 1.47 -6.79 8.61
C LEU A 31 1.71 -8.26 8.95
N GLU A 32 2.92 -8.63 9.37
CA GLU A 32 3.21 -10.00 9.78
C GLU A 32 2.34 -10.48 10.94
N SER A 33 1.96 -9.58 11.82
CA SER A 33 1.07 -9.92 12.94
C SER A 33 -0.41 -9.87 12.60
N HIS A 34 -0.76 -9.44 11.39
CA HIS A 34 -2.16 -9.34 10.98
C HIS A 34 -2.63 -10.63 10.29
N PRO A 35 -3.69 -11.27 10.79
CA PRO A 35 -4.09 -12.59 10.30
C PRO A 35 -4.57 -12.60 8.83
N ALA A 36 -5.03 -11.45 8.32
CA ALA A 36 -5.52 -11.35 6.96
C ALA A 36 -4.49 -10.83 5.96
N ALA A 37 -3.26 -10.57 6.40
CA ALA A 37 -2.24 -9.98 5.54
C ALA A 37 -1.11 -10.96 5.26
N ASN A 38 -0.72 -11.04 4.00
CA ASN A 38 0.50 -11.71 3.56
C ASN A 38 1.40 -10.67 2.92
N ALA A 39 2.36 -10.17 3.68
CA ALA A 39 3.29 -9.14 3.23
C ALA A 39 4.43 -9.75 2.43
N VAL A 40 4.70 -9.20 1.26
CA VAL A 40 5.80 -9.63 0.38
C VAL A 40 6.68 -8.45 0.04
N VAL A 41 7.97 -8.72 -0.09
CA VAL A 41 8.97 -7.74 -0.52
C VAL A 41 9.81 -8.37 -1.62
N LEU A 42 10.45 -7.52 -2.44
CA LEU A 42 11.41 -8.00 -3.43
C LEU A 42 12.79 -8.16 -2.80
N ASP A 43 13.54 -9.14 -3.29
CA ASP A 43 14.94 -9.31 -2.92
C ASP A 43 15.76 -8.07 -3.33
N ASP A 44 16.87 -7.84 -2.65
CA ASP A 44 17.71 -6.66 -2.86
C ASP A 44 18.13 -6.45 -4.30
N ASP A 45 18.45 -7.52 -5.02
CA ASP A 45 18.86 -7.46 -6.42
C ASP A 45 17.72 -7.14 -7.38
N LEU A 46 16.47 -7.36 -6.97
CA LEU A 46 15.28 -7.13 -7.79
C LEU A 46 14.52 -5.87 -7.46
N ARG A 47 14.77 -5.26 -6.31
CA ARG A 47 13.97 -4.13 -5.81
C ARG A 47 13.98 -2.89 -6.70
N LYS A 48 14.99 -2.74 -7.55
CA LYS A 48 15.09 -1.64 -8.51
C LYS A 48 14.73 -2.04 -9.93
N ASP A 49 14.46 -3.31 -10.14
CA ASP A 49 14.06 -3.82 -11.46
C ASP A 49 12.58 -3.50 -11.71
N SER A 50 12.31 -2.69 -12.72
CA SER A 50 10.94 -2.28 -13.08
C SER A 50 10.06 -3.47 -13.44
N ASN A 51 10.60 -4.47 -14.11
CA ASN A 51 9.84 -5.64 -14.51
C ASN A 51 9.46 -6.49 -13.30
N ALA A 52 10.39 -6.66 -12.34
CA ALA A 52 10.11 -7.40 -11.12
C ALA A 52 9.07 -6.67 -10.27
N ARG A 53 9.17 -5.35 -10.15
CA ARG A 53 8.20 -4.54 -9.42
C ARG A 53 6.82 -4.61 -10.08
N ARG A 54 6.77 -4.49 -11.40
CA ARG A 54 5.52 -4.61 -12.16
C ARG A 54 4.85 -5.96 -11.95
N ALA A 55 5.62 -7.04 -12.02
CA ALA A 55 5.08 -8.38 -11.80
C ALA A 55 4.53 -8.55 -10.38
N MET A 56 5.24 -8.06 -9.38
CA MET A 56 4.81 -8.15 -7.99
C MET A 56 3.54 -7.34 -7.73
N MET A 57 3.44 -6.14 -8.31
CA MET A 57 2.22 -5.33 -8.22
C MET A 57 1.03 -6.03 -8.84
N ALA A 58 1.23 -6.64 -10.01
CA ALA A 58 0.16 -7.34 -10.72
C ALA A 58 -0.36 -8.55 -9.95
N GLU A 59 0.50 -9.21 -9.18
CA GLU A 59 0.15 -10.38 -8.37
C GLU A 59 -0.40 -10.04 -6.99
N SER A 60 -0.33 -8.79 -6.59
CA SER A 60 -0.72 -8.36 -5.24
C SER A 60 -2.08 -7.70 -5.23
N ASP A 61 -2.78 -7.82 -4.12
CA ASP A 61 -4.08 -7.15 -3.93
C ASP A 61 -3.92 -5.66 -3.70
N ILE A 62 -2.83 -5.26 -3.04
CA ILE A 62 -2.50 -3.87 -2.79
C ILE A 62 -0.98 -3.71 -2.70
N THR A 63 -0.48 -2.57 -3.11
CA THR A 63 0.93 -2.20 -2.99
C THR A 63 1.07 -1.00 -2.05
N ILE A 64 1.99 -1.09 -1.10
CA ILE A 64 2.31 0.02 -0.21
C ILE A 64 3.67 0.58 -0.63
N LEU A 65 3.71 1.87 -0.94
CA LEU A 65 4.93 2.56 -1.35
C LEU A 65 5.61 3.18 -0.13
N CYS A 66 6.77 2.65 0.22
CA CYS A 66 7.61 3.15 1.30
C CYS A 66 8.90 3.69 0.71
N LEU A 67 8.77 4.66 -0.19
CA LEU A 67 9.83 5.17 -1.05
C LEU A 67 9.99 6.68 -0.88
N PRO A 68 11.16 7.25 -1.22
CA PRO A 68 11.27 8.69 -1.39
C PRO A 68 10.32 9.20 -2.47
N ASP A 69 9.98 10.49 -2.43
CA ASP A 69 8.94 11.07 -3.26
C ASP A 69 9.09 10.78 -4.76
N ASP A 70 10.31 10.93 -5.32
CA ASP A 70 10.53 10.70 -6.75
C ASP A 70 10.32 9.22 -7.11
N ALA A 71 10.84 8.33 -6.30
CA ALA A 71 10.66 6.89 -6.51
C ALA A 71 9.19 6.48 -6.32
N ALA A 72 8.49 7.12 -5.38
CA ALA A 72 7.07 6.88 -5.17
C ALA A 72 6.24 7.30 -6.38
N ARG A 73 6.57 8.42 -7.03
CA ARG A 73 5.90 8.85 -8.26
C ARG A 73 6.09 7.84 -9.38
N GLU A 74 7.30 7.34 -9.53
CA GLU A 74 7.63 6.32 -10.53
C GLU A 74 6.84 5.03 -10.30
N SER A 75 6.82 4.58 -9.07
CA SER A 75 6.09 3.36 -8.69
C SER A 75 4.59 3.52 -8.83
N ALA A 76 4.06 4.69 -8.48
CA ALA A 76 2.64 5.01 -8.67
C ALA A 76 2.26 5.00 -10.15
N ALA A 77 3.13 5.48 -11.03
CA ALA A 77 2.90 5.43 -12.48
C ALA A 77 2.82 3.98 -12.99
N LEU A 78 3.67 3.09 -12.48
CA LEU A 78 3.58 1.66 -12.79
C LEU A 78 2.25 1.08 -12.32
N ALA A 79 1.83 1.43 -11.12
CA ALA A 79 0.55 0.97 -10.58
C ALA A 79 -0.63 1.42 -11.44
N ASP A 80 -0.59 2.67 -11.93
CA ASP A 80 -1.63 3.20 -12.80
C ASP A 80 -1.73 2.41 -14.11
N GLU A 81 -0.61 2.08 -14.73
CA GLU A 81 -0.59 1.27 -15.95
C GLU A 81 -1.22 -0.10 -15.75
N LEU A 82 -1.06 -0.67 -14.57
CA LEU A 82 -1.57 -1.99 -14.22
C LEU A 82 -2.99 -1.98 -13.65
N GLY A 83 -3.53 -0.81 -13.35
CA GLY A 83 -4.78 -0.71 -12.59
C GLY A 83 -4.63 -1.25 -11.17
N ALA A 84 -3.43 -1.24 -10.62
CA ALA A 84 -3.14 -1.76 -9.30
C ALA A 84 -3.52 -0.77 -8.19
N ARG A 85 -4.01 -1.29 -7.09
CA ARG A 85 -4.35 -0.49 -5.93
C ARG A 85 -3.10 -0.15 -5.13
N VAL A 86 -2.97 1.10 -4.69
CA VAL A 86 -1.75 1.58 -4.05
C VAL A 86 -2.03 2.49 -2.86
N ILE A 87 -1.22 2.32 -1.81
CA ILE A 87 -1.13 3.25 -0.68
C ILE A 87 0.26 3.85 -0.70
N ASP A 88 0.36 5.17 -0.79
CA ASP A 88 1.63 5.88 -0.80
C ASP A 88 1.94 6.46 0.58
N ALA A 89 3.00 6.00 1.21
CA ALA A 89 3.45 6.51 2.50
C ALA A 89 4.34 7.75 2.39
N SER A 90 4.75 8.15 1.17
CA SER A 90 5.54 9.37 0.94
C SER A 90 4.67 10.61 0.97
N SER A 91 5.30 11.78 0.85
CA SER A 91 4.59 13.04 0.72
C SER A 91 4.21 13.39 -0.72
N ALA A 92 4.64 12.58 -1.69
CA ALA A 92 4.53 12.90 -3.12
C ALA A 92 3.09 13.20 -3.58
N HIS A 93 2.11 12.51 -3.04
CA HIS A 93 0.73 12.56 -3.54
C HIS A 93 -0.29 13.06 -2.52
N ARG A 94 0.14 13.60 -1.38
CA ARG A 94 -0.78 13.97 -0.28
C ARG A 94 -1.86 14.97 -0.69
N THR A 95 -1.54 15.86 -1.61
CA THR A 95 -2.48 16.86 -2.12
C THR A 95 -2.72 16.69 -3.62
N ALA A 96 -2.28 15.58 -4.20
CA ALA A 96 -2.42 15.34 -5.63
C ALA A 96 -3.85 14.98 -5.99
N GLU A 97 -4.31 15.48 -7.12
CA GLU A 97 -5.62 15.16 -7.65
C GLU A 97 -5.73 13.67 -7.98
N GLY A 98 -6.87 13.07 -7.67
CA GLY A 98 -7.10 11.65 -7.89
C GLY A 98 -6.63 10.74 -6.77
N TRP A 99 -6.04 11.30 -5.70
CA TRP A 99 -5.62 10.55 -4.53
C TRP A 99 -6.54 10.80 -3.35
N VAL A 100 -6.91 9.74 -2.64
CA VAL A 100 -7.74 9.84 -1.44
C VAL A 100 -6.83 9.95 -0.22
N TYR A 101 -7.06 10.95 0.61
CA TYR A 101 -6.31 11.13 1.86
C TYR A 101 -6.74 10.06 2.86
N GLY A 102 -5.78 9.28 3.34
CA GLY A 102 -6.03 8.06 4.12
C GLY A 102 -6.30 8.28 5.61
N PHE A 103 -6.90 9.39 5.99
CA PHE A 103 -7.27 9.68 7.38
C PHE A 103 -8.76 9.35 7.58
N ALA A 104 -9.04 8.15 8.05
CA ALA A 104 -10.41 7.62 8.12
C ALA A 104 -11.32 8.43 9.05
N GLU A 105 -10.78 9.07 10.06
CA GLU A 105 -11.52 9.83 11.06
C GLU A 105 -11.72 11.29 10.68
N LEU A 106 -11.19 11.72 9.52
CA LEU A 106 -11.23 13.13 9.13
C LEU A 106 -12.65 13.64 8.86
N THR A 107 -13.44 12.82 8.18
CA THR A 107 -14.85 13.10 7.87
C THR A 107 -15.68 11.84 8.01
N ASP A 108 -17.00 11.98 8.09
CA ASP A 108 -17.91 10.82 8.24
C ASP A 108 -17.83 9.83 7.07
N ASP A 109 -17.51 10.33 5.87
CA ASP A 109 -17.44 9.49 4.67
C ASP A 109 -16.02 9.05 4.30
N ALA A 110 -15.00 9.47 5.05
CA ALA A 110 -13.60 9.20 4.71
C ALA A 110 -13.29 7.69 4.66
N ALA A 111 -13.77 6.93 5.64
CA ALA A 111 -13.54 5.49 5.67
C ALA A 111 -14.09 4.78 4.43
N GLY A 112 -15.28 5.17 3.98
CA GLY A 112 -15.88 4.61 2.76
C GLY A 112 -15.10 4.97 1.50
N LYS A 113 -14.60 6.19 1.40
CA LYS A 113 -13.75 6.62 0.29
C LYS A 113 -12.45 5.85 0.25
N ILE A 114 -11.82 5.63 1.40
CA ILE A 114 -10.59 4.85 1.50
C ILE A 114 -10.83 3.40 1.06
N ALA A 115 -11.92 2.81 1.51
CA ALA A 115 -12.23 1.41 1.22
C ALA A 115 -12.40 1.13 -0.28
N THR A 116 -12.87 2.12 -1.05
CA THR A 116 -13.13 1.97 -2.48
C THR A 116 -12.08 2.61 -3.37
N ALA A 117 -11.15 3.37 -2.80
CA ALA A 117 -10.15 4.10 -3.58
C ALA A 117 -9.09 3.17 -4.17
N GLN A 118 -8.67 3.47 -5.37
CA GLN A 118 -7.52 2.81 -6.00
C GLN A 118 -6.20 3.42 -5.56
N ARG A 119 -6.18 4.72 -5.32
CA ARG A 119 -5.00 5.48 -4.92
C ARG A 119 -5.24 6.17 -3.58
N ILE A 120 -4.46 5.79 -2.59
CA ILE A 120 -4.59 6.31 -1.23
C ILE A 120 -3.24 6.89 -0.82
N THR A 121 -3.26 8.12 -0.27
CA THR A 121 -2.07 8.70 0.32
C THR A 121 -2.16 8.61 1.84
N ASN A 122 -1.07 8.13 2.45
CA ASN A 122 -1.02 7.97 3.90
C ASN A 122 -0.82 9.33 4.58
N PRO A 123 -1.57 9.65 5.67
CA PRO A 123 -1.40 10.91 6.37
C PRO A 123 0.00 11.05 6.97
N GLY A 124 0.53 12.28 6.95
CA GLY A 124 1.79 12.56 7.60
C GLY A 124 1.66 12.56 9.12
N CYS A 125 2.81 12.45 9.82
CA CYS A 125 2.82 12.42 11.29
C CYS A 125 2.26 13.71 11.90
N PHE A 126 2.66 14.87 11.37
CA PHE A 126 2.24 16.16 11.90
C PHE A 126 0.74 16.42 11.69
N PRO A 127 0.19 16.29 10.46
CA PRO A 127 -1.25 16.42 10.26
C PRO A 127 -2.07 15.43 11.09
N THR A 128 -1.62 14.18 11.18
CA THR A 128 -2.32 13.15 11.96
C THR A 128 -2.38 13.52 13.44
N GLY A 129 -1.27 13.94 14.02
CA GLY A 129 -1.22 14.35 15.42
C GLY A 129 -2.04 15.62 15.71
N PHE A 130 -2.12 16.52 14.76
CA PHE A 130 -2.89 17.77 14.90
C PHE A 130 -4.39 17.56 14.73
N LEU A 131 -4.79 16.71 13.79
CA LEU A 131 -6.20 16.49 13.45
C LEU A 131 -6.88 15.43 14.33
N ALA A 132 -6.10 14.53 14.89
CA ALA A 132 -6.63 13.50 15.76
C ALA A 132 -6.97 14.06 17.14
#